data_9223fc54e36c78f70166bd4e91a2365a
#
_entry.id   9223fc54e36c78f70166bd4e91a2365a
#
_cell.length_a   1.000
_cell.length_b   1.000
_cell.length_c   1.000
_cell.angle_alpha   90.00
_cell.angle_beta   90.00
_cell.angle_gamma   90.00
#
_symmetry.space_group_name_H-M   'P 1'
#
loop_
_entity.id
_entity.type
_entity.pdbx_description
1 polymer ?
#
loop_
_entity_poly.entity_id
_entity_poly.type
_entity_poly.pdbx_seq_one_letter_code
_entity_poly.pdbx_strand_id
1 'polypeptide(L)'
;QAIAEASVDGRQYAIPAVEVETGSVQVLNVRQDWLDEYGLDAPKTLDDVENIAKVFAEKKPAGEDTIPLAGPDKNTKCYTSFLDTGTTTGGFDAVFTANGAYPGLFLKDDDGNVTYGTDSDATRSTLERLADWYAKGYIDPEMGTRDSTIEQINAGKVGMFFGAWWVSGYGI
;
A
#
# COMPACT_ATOMS: atom_id res chain seq x y z
N GLN A 1 22.00 17.78 -12.02
CA GLN A 1 21.25 16.76 -12.77
C GLN A 1 19.89 17.32 -13.22
N ALA A 2 19.01 17.76 -12.33
CA ALA A 2 17.66 18.25 -12.65
C ALA A 2 17.64 19.42 -13.66
N ILE A 3 18.57 20.37 -13.57
CA ILE A 3 18.71 21.46 -14.55
C ILE A 3 19.10 20.90 -15.92
N ALA A 4 19.96 19.87 -15.98
CA ALA A 4 20.35 19.25 -17.24
C ALA A 4 19.16 18.54 -17.91
N GLU A 5 18.31 17.89 -17.12
CA GLU A 5 17.09 17.23 -17.60
C GLU A 5 16.04 18.23 -18.11
N ALA A 6 16.03 19.46 -17.57
CA ALA A 6 15.17 20.55 -18.00
C ALA A 6 15.79 21.39 -19.15
N SER A 7 16.92 20.94 -19.74
CA SER A 7 17.68 21.66 -20.75
C SER A 7 17.87 20.81 -22.02
N VAL A 8 17.79 21.47 -23.17
CA VAL A 8 18.12 20.91 -24.50
C VAL A 8 19.17 21.79 -25.13
N ASP A 9 20.23 21.18 -25.64
CA ASP A 9 21.38 21.89 -26.27
C ASP A 9 21.94 23.03 -25.40
N GLY A 10 22.04 22.80 -24.08
CA GLY A 10 22.57 23.77 -23.11
C GLY A 10 21.61 24.92 -22.77
N ARG A 11 20.40 24.95 -23.31
CA ARG A 11 19.37 25.96 -23.01
C ARG A 11 18.31 25.35 -22.08
N GLN A 12 18.08 26.00 -20.94
CA GLN A 12 17.01 25.62 -19.99
C GLN A 12 15.65 26.04 -20.53
N TYR A 13 14.70 25.10 -20.59
CA TYR A 13 13.34 25.30 -21.07
C TYR A 13 12.27 25.25 -19.97
N ALA A 14 12.62 24.68 -18.80
CA ALA A 14 11.70 24.59 -17.68
C ALA A 14 12.45 24.77 -16.35
N ILE A 15 11.72 25.16 -15.32
CA ILE A 15 12.21 25.09 -13.93
C ILE A 15 11.86 23.67 -13.43
N PRO A 16 12.84 22.82 -13.15
CA PRO A 16 12.56 21.47 -12.67
C PRO A 16 11.96 21.53 -11.27
N ALA A 17 10.85 20.84 -11.06
CA ALA A 17 10.40 20.48 -9.72
C ALA A 17 11.13 19.20 -9.31
N VAL A 18 11.98 19.30 -8.29
CA VAL A 18 12.77 18.17 -7.80
C VAL A 18 12.15 17.67 -6.52
N GLU A 19 11.65 16.47 -6.55
CA GLU A 19 11.33 15.72 -5.33
C GLU A 19 12.64 15.16 -4.77
N VAL A 20 13.11 15.70 -3.66
CA VAL A 20 14.37 15.28 -3.00
C VAL A 20 14.15 14.33 -1.85
N GLU A 21 12.89 14.05 -1.53
CA GLU A 21 12.50 13.25 -0.38
C GLU A 21 11.83 11.95 -0.83
N THR A 22 11.67 11.05 0.12
CA THR A 22 11.01 9.76 -0.05
C THR A 22 9.48 9.89 0.06
N GLY A 23 8.88 10.91 -0.55
CA GLY A 23 7.45 11.22 -0.47
C GLY A 23 6.53 10.05 -0.87
N SER A 24 7.06 9.18 -1.72
CA SER A 24 6.37 7.98 -2.23
C SER A 24 6.47 6.74 -1.35
N VAL A 25 7.29 6.78 -0.30
CA VAL A 25 7.47 5.60 0.56
C VAL A 25 6.18 5.31 1.31
N GLN A 26 5.63 4.13 1.05
CA GLN A 26 4.53 3.59 1.82
C GLN A 26 5.04 2.84 3.05
N VAL A 27 4.34 3.02 4.14
CA VAL A 27 4.56 2.30 5.40
C VAL A 27 3.30 1.56 5.81
N LEU A 28 3.45 0.46 6.53
CA LEU A 28 2.33 -0.19 7.18
C LEU A 28 2.10 0.48 8.54
N ASN A 29 0.92 1.04 8.72
CA ASN A 29 0.44 1.54 10.00
C ASN A 29 -0.35 0.44 10.69
N VAL A 30 -0.08 0.21 11.98
CA VAL A 30 -0.70 -0.87 12.77
C VAL A 30 -1.15 -0.33 14.12
N ARG A 31 -2.31 -0.73 14.58
CA ARG A 31 -2.81 -0.46 15.93
C ARG A 31 -1.96 -1.21 16.96
N GLN A 32 -1.06 -0.47 17.64
CA GLN A 32 -0.17 -1.03 18.66
C GLN A 32 -0.97 -1.57 19.86
N ASP A 33 -2.01 -0.89 20.27
CA ASP A 33 -2.88 -1.33 21.36
C ASP A 33 -3.55 -2.68 21.09
N TRP A 34 -3.92 -2.96 19.82
CA TRP A 34 -4.47 -4.27 19.44
C TRP A 34 -3.38 -5.34 19.38
N LEU A 35 -2.15 -4.99 18.92
CA LEU A 35 -1.03 -5.94 18.99
C LEU A 35 -0.74 -6.33 20.45
N ASP A 36 -0.66 -5.35 21.34
CA ASP A 36 -0.38 -5.58 22.77
C ASP A 36 -1.48 -6.42 23.44
N GLU A 37 -2.74 -6.13 23.13
CA GLU A 37 -3.90 -6.87 23.69
C GLU A 37 -3.87 -8.36 23.34
N TYR A 38 -3.46 -8.70 22.09
CA TYR A 38 -3.45 -10.09 21.64
C TYR A 38 -2.06 -10.73 21.64
N GLY A 39 -1.06 -10.06 22.20
CA GLY A 39 0.31 -10.58 22.32
C GLY A 39 0.98 -10.83 20.97
N LEU A 40 0.76 -9.94 20.00
CA LEU A 40 1.33 -10.01 18.66
C LEU A 40 2.54 -9.10 18.52
N ASP A 41 3.57 -9.57 17.84
CA ASP A 41 4.71 -8.75 17.46
C ASP A 41 4.39 -7.86 16.25
N ALA A 42 5.14 -6.77 16.11
CA ALA A 42 5.08 -5.93 14.90
C ALA A 42 5.47 -6.73 13.66
N PRO A 43 4.72 -6.64 12.55
CA PRO A 43 4.93 -7.45 11.36
C PRO A 43 6.25 -7.08 10.66
N LYS A 44 6.94 -8.09 10.14
CA LYS A 44 8.19 -7.97 9.35
C LYS A 44 8.05 -8.53 7.94
N THR A 45 7.05 -9.36 7.72
CA THR A 45 6.78 -10.05 6.46
C THR A 45 5.30 -9.93 6.09
N LEU A 46 4.96 -10.25 4.84
CA LEU A 46 3.55 -10.35 4.43
C LEU A 46 2.79 -11.46 5.15
N ASP A 47 3.48 -12.53 5.55
CA ASP A 47 2.87 -13.62 6.31
C ASP A 47 2.54 -13.17 7.75
N ASP A 48 3.36 -12.30 8.34
CA ASP A 48 3.04 -11.68 9.63
C ASP A 48 1.80 -10.76 9.51
N VAL A 49 1.71 -9.98 8.43
CA VAL A 49 0.54 -9.13 8.13
C VAL A 49 -0.72 -10.00 8.02
N GLU A 50 -0.63 -11.12 7.29
CA GLU A 50 -1.75 -12.08 7.17
C GLU A 50 -2.17 -12.64 8.53
N ASN A 51 -1.20 -13.06 9.35
CA ASN A 51 -1.48 -13.59 10.68
C ASN A 51 -2.15 -12.57 11.60
N ILE A 52 -1.68 -11.32 11.60
CA ILE A 52 -2.29 -10.22 12.36
C ILE A 52 -3.72 -9.95 11.85
N ALA A 53 -3.90 -9.86 10.53
CA ALA A 53 -5.22 -9.64 9.94
C ALA A 53 -6.20 -10.75 10.32
N LYS A 54 -5.75 -12.02 10.33
CA LYS A 54 -6.54 -13.16 10.80
C LYS A 54 -6.98 -12.98 12.24
N VAL A 55 -6.06 -12.65 13.15
CA VAL A 55 -6.38 -12.46 14.57
C VAL A 55 -7.39 -11.32 14.74
N PHE A 56 -7.21 -10.19 14.05
CA PHE A 56 -8.14 -9.05 14.13
C PHE A 56 -9.52 -9.40 13.55
N ALA A 57 -9.58 -10.21 12.48
CA ALA A 57 -10.84 -10.70 11.92
C ALA A 57 -11.59 -11.61 12.90
N GLU A 58 -10.87 -12.49 13.62
CA GLU A 58 -11.44 -13.42 14.59
C GLU A 58 -11.84 -12.73 15.89
N LYS A 59 -11.02 -11.80 16.39
CA LYS A 59 -11.20 -11.16 17.70
C LYS A 59 -12.12 -9.94 17.67
N LYS A 60 -12.22 -9.29 16.51
CA LYS A 60 -13.09 -8.11 16.30
C LYS A 60 -12.93 -7.01 17.35
N PRO A 61 -11.71 -6.44 17.55
CA PRO A 61 -11.46 -5.49 18.62
C PRO A 61 -12.31 -4.20 18.56
N ALA A 62 -12.82 -3.83 17.39
CA ALA A 62 -13.80 -2.75 17.22
C ALA A 62 -15.25 -3.26 17.04
N GLY A 63 -15.54 -4.49 17.47
CA GLY A 63 -16.84 -5.13 17.28
C GLY A 63 -17.06 -5.61 15.84
N GLU A 64 -18.31 -5.70 15.41
CA GLU A 64 -18.65 -6.20 14.06
C GLU A 64 -18.12 -5.30 12.93
N ASP A 65 -17.80 -4.05 13.24
CA ASP A 65 -17.25 -3.08 12.28
C ASP A 65 -15.72 -3.16 12.15
N THR A 66 -15.07 -4.15 12.76
CA THR A 66 -13.62 -4.31 12.68
C THR A 66 -13.16 -4.52 11.23
N ILE A 67 -12.24 -3.70 10.79
CA ILE A 67 -11.54 -3.81 9.51
C ILE A 67 -10.10 -4.23 9.81
N PRO A 68 -9.72 -5.51 9.60
CA PRO A 68 -8.38 -5.99 9.94
C PRO A 68 -7.29 -5.27 9.15
N LEU A 69 -7.45 -5.20 7.82
CA LEU A 69 -6.60 -4.46 6.90
C LEU A 69 -7.47 -3.59 6.01
N ALA A 70 -7.28 -2.28 6.05
CA ALA A 70 -8.00 -1.40 5.15
C ALA A 70 -7.56 -1.60 3.71
N GLY A 71 -8.53 -1.57 2.81
CA GLY A 71 -8.32 -1.43 1.37
C GLY A 71 -8.52 0.01 0.90
N PRO A 72 -8.33 0.27 -0.40
CA PRO A 72 -8.58 1.57 -0.99
C PRO A 72 -10.08 1.92 -0.96
N ASP A 73 -10.39 3.20 -0.83
CA ASP A 73 -11.75 3.70 -1.06
C ASP A 73 -12.06 3.87 -2.57
N LYS A 74 -13.25 4.36 -2.89
CA LYS A 74 -13.69 4.55 -4.29
C LYS A 74 -12.84 5.56 -5.08
N ASN A 75 -12.07 6.42 -4.41
CA ASN A 75 -11.24 7.45 -5.02
C ASN A 75 -9.77 7.03 -5.12
N THR A 76 -9.40 5.95 -4.44
CA THR A 76 -8.03 5.45 -4.35
C THR A 76 -7.87 4.19 -5.18
N LYS A 77 -6.73 4.05 -5.86
CA LYS A 77 -6.42 2.84 -6.64
C LYS A 77 -5.83 1.74 -5.75
N CYS A 78 -6.10 0.49 -6.08
CA CYS A 78 -5.45 -0.66 -5.42
C CYS A 78 -3.93 -0.67 -5.62
N TYR A 79 -3.48 -0.18 -6.77
CA TYR A 79 -2.08 -0.10 -7.15
C TYR A 79 -1.85 1.14 -8.01
N THR A 80 -0.81 1.93 -7.69
CA THR A 80 -0.51 3.22 -8.33
C THR A 80 0.81 3.24 -9.07
N SER A 81 1.57 2.15 -9.04
CA SER A 81 2.96 2.08 -9.54
C SER A 81 3.90 3.09 -8.84
N PHE A 82 3.59 3.47 -7.60
CA PHE A 82 4.31 4.50 -6.85
C PHE A 82 4.33 5.89 -7.53
N LEU A 83 3.48 6.10 -8.54
CA LEU A 83 3.44 7.35 -9.30
C LEU A 83 2.41 8.34 -8.74
N ASP A 84 1.45 7.87 -7.96
CA ASP A 84 0.41 8.70 -7.35
C ASP A 84 0.35 8.43 -5.84
N THR A 85 1.24 9.07 -5.11
CA THR A 85 1.42 8.83 -3.68
C THR A 85 0.58 9.75 -2.79
N GLY A 86 -0.01 10.79 -3.37
CA GLY A 86 -0.78 11.79 -2.63
C GLY A 86 -2.15 11.31 -2.14
N THR A 87 -2.65 10.18 -2.64
CA THR A 87 -4.02 9.71 -2.38
C THR A 87 -4.11 8.24 -1.92
N THR A 88 -2.99 7.59 -1.64
CA THR A 88 -2.93 6.14 -1.42
C THR A 88 -3.01 5.72 0.03
N THR A 89 -4.08 6.07 0.73
CA THR A 89 -4.39 5.43 2.00
C THR A 89 -5.17 4.15 1.71
N GLY A 90 -4.60 2.98 2.10
CA GLY A 90 -5.18 1.67 1.84
C GLY A 90 -4.80 1.02 0.50
N GLY A 91 -3.96 1.65 -0.34
CA GLY A 91 -3.41 1.02 -1.54
C GLY A 91 -2.46 -0.14 -1.20
N PHE A 92 -2.28 -1.07 -2.14
CA PHE A 92 -1.49 -2.29 -1.93
C PHE A 92 -0.13 -2.29 -2.64
N ASP A 93 0.38 -1.13 -3.08
CA ASP A 93 1.69 -1.03 -3.73
C ASP A 93 2.81 -1.71 -2.93
N ALA A 94 2.81 -1.55 -1.60
CA ALA A 94 3.78 -2.20 -0.73
C ALA A 94 3.68 -3.74 -0.74
N VAL A 95 2.47 -4.30 -0.89
CA VAL A 95 2.25 -5.74 -0.99
C VAL A 95 2.83 -6.28 -2.30
N PHE A 96 2.59 -5.56 -3.42
CA PHE A 96 3.16 -5.91 -4.72
C PHE A 96 4.69 -5.89 -4.66
N THR A 97 5.27 -4.80 -4.17
CA THR A 97 6.74 -4.64 -4.09
C THR A 97 7.38 -5.68 -3.19
N ALA A 98 6.79 -5.95 -2.02
CA ALA A 98 7.32 -6.97 -1.10
C ALA A 98 7.33 -8.38 -1.71
N ASN A 99 6.48 -8.63 -2.70
CA ASN A 99 6.46 -9.88 -3.46
C ASN A 99 7.26 -9.81 -4.79
N GLY A 100 8.02 -8.73 -5.01
CA GLY A 100 8.81 -8.54 -6.24
C GLY A 100 7.97 -8.25 -7.48
N ALA A 101 6.71 -7.82 -7.31
CA ALA A 101 5.78 -7.52 -8.39
C ALA A 101 5.79 -6.01 -8.70
N TYR A 102 5.91 -5.67 -9.98
CA TYR A 102 5.94 -4.29 -10.46
C TYR A 102 5.01 -4.11 -11.68
N PRO A 103 3.69 -4.25 -11.52
CA PRO A 103 2.75 -4.08 -12.64
C PRO A 103 2.92 -2.70 -13.29
N GLY A 104 2.74 -2.65 -14.61
CA GLY A 104 2.84 -1.41 -15.38
C GLY A 104 4.27 -0.97 -15.73
N LEU A 105 5.30 -1.61 -15.16
CA LEU A 105 6.69 -1.28 -15.44
C LEU A 105 7.33 -2.29 -16.39
N PHE A 106 8.26 -1.80 -17.22
CA PHE A 106 9.17 -2.65 -17.98
C PHE A 106 10.42 -2.91 -17.14
N LEU A 107 10.71 -4.18 -16.90
CA LEU A 107 11.80 -4.64 -16.07
C LEU A 107 12.89 -5.24 -16.95
N LYS A 108 14.14 -4.97 -16.61
CA LYS A 108 15.30 -5.57 -17.27
C LYS A 108 15.90 -6.62 -16.36
N ASP A 109 16.04 -7.85 -16.86
CA ASP A 109 16.71 -8.93 -16.15
C ASP A 109 18.24 -8.80 -16.24
N ASP A 110 18.96 -9.70 -15.54
CA ASP A 110 20.43 -9.69 -15.50
C ASP A 110 21.05 -10.01 -16.88
N ASP A 111 20.32 -10.70 -17.75
CA ASP A 111 20.74 -11.02 -19.13
C ASP A 111 20.45 -9.87 -20.11
N GLY A 112 19.77 -8.83 -19.65
CA GLY A 112 19.41 -7.66 -20.45
C GLY A 112 18.09 -7.78 -21.22
N ASN A 113 17.31 -8.84 -21.02
CA ASN A 113 15.99 -8.97 -21.63
C ASN A 113 15.00 -8.05 -20.90
N VAL A 114 14.04 -7.54 -21.67
CA VAL A 114 13.00 -6.66 -21.11
C VAL A 114 11.70 -7.45 -21.01
N THR A 115 11.12 -7.43 -19.80
CA THR A 115 9.82 -8.06 -19.51
C THR A 115 8.84 -7.02 -19.00
N TYR A 116 7.55 -7.26 -19.21
CA TYR A 116 6.50 -6.40 -18.69
C TYR A 116 6.01 -6.93 -17.34
N GLY A 117 6.19 -6.14 -16.29
CA GLY A 117 5.96 -6.58 -14.91
C GLY A 117 4.51 -7.02 -14.63
N THR A 118 3.53 -6.50 -15.38
CA THR A 118 2.13 -6.91 -15.25
C THR A 118 1.92 -8.41 -15.56
N ASP A 119 2.68 -8.96 -16.49
CA ASP A 119 2.54 -10.36 -16.93
C ASP A 119 3.40 -11.33 -16.10
N SER A 120 4.06 -10.84 -15.06
CA SER A 120 4.95 -11.65 -14.23
C SER A 120 4.20 -12.60 -13.28
N ASP A 121 4.83 -13.74 -12.97
CA ASP A 121 4.32 -14.68 -11.97
C ASP A 121 4.22 -14.03 -10.57
N ALA A 122 5.13 -13.09 -10.25
CA ALA A 122 5.08 -12.30 -9.02
C ALA A 122 3.79 -11.45 -8.94
N THR A 123 3.39 -10.82 -10.05
CA THR A 123 2.13 -10.07 -10.11
C THR A 123 0.92 -10.97 -9.93
N ARG A 124 0.91 -12.14 -10.60
CA ARG A 124 -0.16 -13.13 -10.46
C ARG A 124 -0.30 -13.61 -9.02
N SER A 125 0.81 -14.04 -8.41
CA SER A 125 0.80 -14.57 -7.03
C SER A 125 0.42 -13.51 -6.01
N THR A 126 0.76 -12.24 -6.24
CA THR A 126 0.31 -11.12 -5.39
C THR A 126 -1.20 -10.92 -5.48
N LEU A 127 -1.77 -10.96 -6.69
CA LEU A 127 -3.22 -10.86 -6.88
C LEU A 127 -3.96 -12.05 -6.25
N GLU A 128 -3.42 -13.25 -6.37
CA GLU A 128 -3.97 -14.45 -5.71
C GLU A 128 -3.96 -14.32 -4.19
N ARG A 129 -2.88 -13.81 -3.59
CA ARG A 129 -2.79 -13.53 -2.16
C ARG A 129 -3.83 -12.48 -1.72
N LEU A 130 -3.95 -11.37 -2.43
CA LEU A 130 -4.94 -10.33 -2.11
C LEU A 130 -6.38 -10.84 -2.26
N ALA A 131 -6.67 -11.64 -3.28
CA ALA A 131 -7.97 -12.27 -3.46
C ALA A 131 -8.30 -13.25 -2.33
N ASP A 132 -7.32 -14.04 -1.87
CA ASP A 132 -7.46 -14.94 -0.73
C ASP A 132 -7.69 -14.16 0.58
N TRP A 133 -6.95 -13.11 0.84
CA TRP A 133 -7.15 -12.25 2.00
C TRP A 133 -8.53 -11.59 2.01
N TYR A 134 -8.99 -11.14 0.83
CA TYR A 134 -10.34 -10.59 0.70
C TYR A 134 -11.42 -11.66 0.98
N ALA A 135 -11.29 -12.85 0.41
CA ALA A 135 -12.23 -13.95 0.62
C ALA A 135 -12.30 -14.42 2.07
N LYS A 136 -11.18 -14.32 2.82
CA LYS A 136 -11.10 -14.64 4.25
C LYS A 136 -11.61 -13.52 5.16
N GLY A 137 -11.98 -12.35 4.61
CA GLY A 137 -12.40 -11.20 5.39
C GLY A 137 -11.26 -10.47 6.11
N TYR A 138 -10.03 -10.64 5.65
CA TYR A 138 -8.87 -9.93 6.21
C TYR A 138 -8.74 -8.52 5.65
N ILE A 139 -9.24 -8.27 4.45
CA ILE A 139 -9.34 -6.95 3.83
C ILE A 139 -10.76 -6.43 3.96
N ASP A 140 -10.90 -5.09 4.06
CA ASP A 140 -12.20 -4.41 4.08
C ASP A 140 -13.11 -4.91 2.95
N PRO A 141 -14.26 -5.53 3.26
CA PRO A 141 -15.17 -6.04 2.24
C PRO A 141 -15.80 -4.94 1.38
N GLU A 142 -15.81 -3.70 1.87
CA GLU A 142 -16.33 -2.54 1.15
C GLU A 142 -15.24 -1.73 0.44
N MET A 143 -14.02 -2.25 0.33
CA MET A 143 -12.96 -1.57 -0.42
C MET A 143 -13.43 -1.25 -1.84
N GLY A 144 -13.04 -0.08 -2.35
CA GLY A 144 -13.44 0.40 -3.68
C GLY A 144 -14.87 0.96 -3.77
N THR A 145 -15.71 0.75 -2.76
CA THR A 145 -17.06 1.32 -2.70
C THR A 145 -17.23 2.32 -1.56
N ARG A 146 -16.38 2.25 -0.55
CA ARG A 146 -16.38 3.15 0.60
C ARG A 146 -16.11 4.60 0.19
N ASP A 147 -16.76 5.55 0.85
CA ASP A 147 -16.54 6.99 0.57
C ASP A 147 -15.16 7.45 1.04
N SER A 148 -14.69 6.94 2.19
CA SER A 148 -13.41 7.32 2.75
C SER A 148 -12.84 6.23 3.66
N THR A 149 -11.64 5.76 3.35
CA THR A 149 -10.87 4.88 4.25
C THR A 149 -10.39 5.63 5.49
N ILE A 150 -10.03 6.91 5.35
CA ILE A 150 -9.57 7.76 6.46
C ILE A 150 -10.64 7.90 7.54
N GLU A 151 -11.92 8.03 7.18
CA GLU A 151 -13.00 8.08 8.14
C GLU A 151 -13.09 6.82 9.01
N GLN A 152 -12.85 5.64 8.44
CA GLN A 152 -12.85 4.38 9.18
C GLN A 152 -11.65 4.27 10.12
N ILE A 153 -10.48 4.77 9.69
CA ILE A 153 -9.27 4.85 10.53
C ILE A 153 -9.55 5.77 11.73
N ASN A 154 -10.06 6.98 11.48
CA ASN A 154 -10.38 7.95 12.53
C ASN A 154 -11.48 7.48 13.49
N ALA A 155 -12.39 6.66 13.00
CA ALA A 155 -13.42 6.01 13.83
C ALA A 155 -12.86 4.86 14.69
N GLY A 156 -11.56 4.54 14.58
CA GLY A 156 -10.91 3.48 15.35
C GLY A 156 -11.28 2.06 14.94
N LYS A 157 -11.83 1.87 13.73
CA LYS A 157 -12.31 0.57 13.23
C LYS A 157 -11.24 -0.24 12.49
N VAL A 158 -10.14 0.41 12.08
CA VAL A 158 -9.10 -0.18 11.24
C VAL A 158 -7.92 -0.65 12.09
N GLY A 159 -7.51 -1.89 11.92
CA GLY A 159 -6.35 -2.48 12.60
C GLY A 159 -5.03 -2.15 11.90
N MET A 160 -5.02 -2.27 10.57
CA MET A 160 -3.84 -2.02 9.74
C MET A 160 -4.23 -1.29 8.46
N PHE A 161 -3.32 -0.46 7.94
CA PHE A 161 -3.43 0.11 6.60
C PHE A 161 -2.06 0.49 6.03
N PHE A 162 -1.90 0.37 4.73
CA PHE A 162 -0.76 0.95 4.02
C PHE A 162 -1.05 2.41 3.68
N GLY A 163 -0.06 3.25 3.81
CA GLY A 163 -0.18 4.67 3.48
C GLY A 163 1.19 5.33 3.36
N ALA A 164 1.24 6.55 2.83
CA ALA A 164 2.46 7.31 2.79
C ALA A 164 2.92 7.62 4.23
N TRP A 165 4.22 7.72 4.45
CA TRP A 165 4.81 7.98 5.77
C TRP A 165 4.26 9.24 6.47
N TRP A 166 3.82 10.22 5.70
CA TRP A 166 3.29 11.51 6.20
C TRP A 166 1.79 11.47 6.54
N VAL A 167 1.11 10.39 6.27
CA VAL A 167 -0.35 10.25 6.52
C VAL A 167 -0.69 10.49 7.99
N SER A 168 0.17 10.09 8.93
CA SER A 168 0.00 10.37 10.36
C SER A 168 -0.07 11.87 10.71
N GLY A 169 0.40 12.76 9.84
CA GLY A 169 0.30 14.21 9.98
C GLY A 169 -1.11 14.77 9.71
N TYR A 170 -2.02 14.00 9.18
CA TYR A 170 -3.40 14.41 8.86
C TYR A 170 -4.42 14.09 9.97
N GLY A 171 -3.96 13.87 11.19
CA GLY A 171 -4.84 13.65 12.34
C GLY A 171 -5.39 12.23 12.44
N ILE A 172 -4.63 11.27 11.93
CA ILE A 172 -4.88 9.84 12.06
C ILE A 172 -4.17 9.30 13.29
#